data_571daf3312c349af915746a809cc735b
#
_entry.id   571daf3312c349af915746a809cc735b
#
_cell.length_a   1.000
_cell.length_b   1.000
_cell.length_c   1.000
_cell.angle_alpha   90.00
_cell.angle_beta   90.00
_cell.angle_gamma   90.00
#
_symmetry.space_group_name_H-M   'P 1'
#
loop_
_entity.id
_entity.type
_entity.pdbx_description
1 polymer ?
#
loop_
_entity_poly.entity_id
_entity_poly.type
_entity_poly.pdbx_seq_one_letter_code
_entity_poly.pdbx_strand_id
1 'polypeptide(L)'
;MVYYDIYCCARMSMRQMRKMLLFLERHRKRNPHTQGAGLVSGSRNDLNVPAQPGNSGRGTGWQNKVFKMLKKLNSQVDLIGGPIMKNLLIFMLPILISIVFQLLYSAVDTAIVGHFLGEQSLAAVGANVAIFDLMVMFAQALGNGLCIVVSRAFGAGDESRMRKSVAGSLVIGTGTIVVMTILSMLGLGPLLRLLGTPESIYAEALAYIRIIGGGIVVMFAYNLLSSLLRAIGNSAITLAFLIISSLLNIILDIVLVAGAGMGVRGAAAATVIAQGISAAFCAAYILKRTPILIPRREDFSFDRELYLELAGQGYSMAFMGSVVNLGSVVLQYGINSLGPIVIAGHTTARKLFMMCILPYGAMGMAIATFVSQNKGAGQRERIIRGVRQSYVYDLVCGVLSIIIMFLFADELAVLISGSTNPELIGNTVAYVRFAAVFCGVLGVLHQTRHALQGLGAKFTPVISSFIELAGKCLFAWLFVPQMGYRAVIVCEPLIWCLMGIYLVIAFFINPYIRGKSGE
;
A
#
# COMPACT_ATOMS: atom_id res chain seq x y z
N MET A 1 23.89 18.56 -5.68
CA MET A 1 23.97 17.88 -6.98
C MET A 1 22.69 17.09 -7.29
N VAL A 2 22.12 16.34 -6.35
CA VAL A 2 20.80 15.65 -6.52
C VAL A 2 19.64 16.62 -6.78
N TYR A 3 19.68 17.85 -6.27
CA TYR A 3 18.71 18.91 -6.56
C TYR A 3 18.74 19.38 -8.01
N TYR A 4 19.87 19.29 -8.69
CA TYR A 4 20.02 19.69 -10.09
C TYR A 4 19.45 18.66 -11.05
N ASP A 5 19.54 17.37 -10.72
CA ASP A 5 19.03 16.27 -11.56
C ASP A 5 17.52 16.15 -11.47
N ILE A 6 16.92 16.38 -10.28
CA ILE A 6 15.45 16.44 -10.13
C ILE A 6 14.88 17.66 -10.87
N TYR A 7 15.59 18.79 -10.86
CA TYR A 7 15.20 19.99 -11.60
C TYR A 7 15.30 19.79 -13.14
N CYS A 8 16.28 19.02 -13.59
CA CYS A 8 16.44 18.66 -14.99
C CYS A 8 15.36 17.68 -15.47
N CYS A 9 14.99 16.68 -14.65
CA CYS A 9 13.88 15.76 -14.94
C CYS A 9 12.53 16.47 -14.92
N ALA A 10 12.29 17.39 -14.00
CA ALA A 10 11.04 18.18 -13.97
C ALA A 10 10.95 19.14 -15.17
N ARG A 11 12.05 19.74 -15.60
CA ARG A 11 12.09 20.62 -16.78
C ARG A 11 11.90 19.84 -18.10
N MET A 12 12.45 18.62 -18.21
CA MET A 12 12.20 17.73 -19.35
C MET A 12 10.75 17.27 -19.39
N SER A 13 10.13 16.93 -18.26
CA SER A 13 8.72 16.56 -18.16
C SER A 13 7.79 17.70 -18.57
N MET A 14 8.03 18.94 -18.13
CA MET A 14 7.20 20.09 -18.51
C MET A 14 7.30 20.45 -20.00
N ARG A 15 8.47 20.32 -20.63
CA ARG A 15 8.61 20.50 -22.07
C ARG A 15 7.89 19.42 -22.89
N GLN A 16 7.90 18.18 -22.41
CA GLN A 16 7.15 17.09 -23.04
C GLN A 16 5.64 17.26 -22.84
N MET A 17 5.19 17.68 -21.66
CA MET A 17 3.79 17.96 -21.37
C MET A 17 3.26 19.13 -22.20
N ARG A 18 4.04 20.21 -22.36
CA ARG A 18 3.67 21.35 -23.23
C ARG A 18 3.58 20.93 -24.72
N LYS A 19 4.45 20.04 -25.17
CA LYS A 19 4.36 19.46 -26.53
C LYS A 19 3.12 18.59 -26.70
N MET A 20 2.74 17.83 -25.66
CA MET A 20 1.54 16.98 -25.67
C MET A 20 0.25 17.81 -25.64
N LEU A 21 0.20 18.90 -24.86
CA LEU A 21 -0.93 19.83 -24.83
C LEU A 21 -1.09 20.56 -26.17
N LEU A 22 -0.01 21.02 -26.77
CA LEU A 22 -0.03 21.65 -28.12
C LEU A 22 -0.42 20.65 -29.21
N PHE A 23 -0.08 19.38 -29.08
CA PHE A 23 -0.51 18.30 -29.97
C PHE A 23 -2.01 18.03 -29.84
N LEU A 24 -2.55 17.98 -28.61
CA LEU A 24 -3.98 17.80 -28.36
C LEU A 24 -4.81 19.01 -28.82
N GLU A 25 -4.32 20.24 -28.67
CA GLU A 25 -4.96 21.44 -29.18
C GLU A 25 -4.99 21.48 -30.74
N ARG A 26 -3.91 21.05 -31.38
CA ARG A 26 -3.88 20.94 -32.86
C ARG A 26 -4.82 19.88 -33.40
N HIS A 27 -5.03 18.77 -32.69
CA HIS A 27 -6.01 17.74 -33.08
C HIS A 27 -7.45 18.17 -32.83
N ARG A 28 -7.72 18.99 -31.81
CA ARG A 28 -9.06 19.56 -31.55
C ARG A 28 -9.50 20.54 -32.62
N LYS A 29 -8.57 21.24 -33.25
CA LYS A 29 -8.86 22.21 -34.36
C LYS A 29 -9.02 21.56 -35.75
N ARG A 30 -8.73 20.26 -35.91
CA ARG A 30 -8.81 19.56 -37.20
C ARG A 30 -10.08 18.73 -37.44
N ASN A 31 -11.01 18.62 -36.47
CA ASN A 31 -12.27 17.89 -36.64
C ASN A 31 -13.48 18.73 -36.17
N PRO A 32 -14.06 19.59 -37.03
CA PRO A 32 -15.25 20.38 -36.70
C PRO A 32 -16.58 19.71 -37.11
N HIS A 33 -16.66 18.40 -37.29
CA HIS A 33 -17.92 17.76 -37.70
C HIS A 33 -18.27 16.60 -36.75
N THR A 34 -19.11 16.89 -35.76
CA THR A 34 -20.18 16.01 -35.26
C THR A 34 -21.06 16.82 -34.30
N GLN A 35 -21.97 17.61 -34.85
CA GLN A 35 -23.22 17.99 -34.20
C GLN A 35 -24.37 17.57 -35.12
N GLY A 36 -25.32 16.84 -34.60
CA GLY A 36 -26.70 16.84 -35.08
C GLY A 36 -27.14 15.59 -35.83
N ALA A 37 -28.13 14.99 -35.30
CA ALA A 37 -29.29 14.25 -35.80
C ALA A 37 -29.47 12.93 -35.04
N GLY A 38 -30.52 12.62 -34.33
CA GLY A 38 -31.93 12.75 -34.73
C GLY A 38 -32.52 11.35 -34.64
N LEU A 39 -33.44 11.12 -33.70
CA LEU A 39 -34.26 9.92 -33.53
C LEU A 39 -34.99 9.54 -34.81
N VAL A 40 -34.92 8.26 -35.23
CA VAL A 40 -36.03 7.57 -35.94
C VAL A 40 -35.98 6.08 -35.65
N SER A 41 -37.09 5.55 -35.20
CA SER A 41 -37.46 4.14 -35.05
C SER A 41 -37.71 3.48 -36.43
N GLY A 42 -37.37 2.18 -36.57
CA GLY A 42 -37.84 1.41 -37.72
C GLY A 42 -37.24 0.01 -37.85
N SER A 43 -38.03 -0.94 -37.56
CA SER A 43 -38.23 -2.35 -37.92
C SER A 43 -37.44 -2.96 -39.11
N ARG A 44 -36.92 -4.17 -38.86
CA ARG A 44 -36.82 -5.39 -39.73
C ARG A 44 -36.40 -5.28 -41.19
N ASN A 45 -35.42 -5.98 -41.62
CA ASN A 45 -35.39 -7.21 -42.42
C ASN A 45 -34.03 -7.43 -43.09
N ASP A 46 -33.71 -8.69 -43.22
CA ASP A 46 -32.63 -9.32 -43.96
C ASP A 46 -32.31 -8.68 -45.33
N LEU A 47 -31.01 -8.52 -45.65
CA LEU A 47 -30.53 -8.74 -46.99
C LEU A 47 -28.99 -8.90 -46.99
N ASN A 48 -28.53 -10.01 -47.55
CA ASN A 48 -27.18 -10.32 -47.95
C ASN A 48 -26.55 -9.21 -48.82
N VAL A 49 -25.36 -8.73 -48.40
CA VAL A 49 -24.47 -7.96 -49.29
C VAL A 49 -23.03 -8.46 -49.10
N PRO A 50 -22.28 -8.69 -50.21
CA PRO A 50 -21.00 -9.38 -50.17
C PRO A 50 -19.89 -8.51 -49.60
N ALA A 51 -18.90 -9.17 -49.01
CA ALA A 51 -17.67 -8.60 -48.48
C ALA A 51 -16.90 -7.79 -49.50
N GLN A 52 -16.68 -6.49 -49.27
CA GLN A 52 -15.63 -5.71 -49.94
C GLN A 52 -14.35 -5.75 -49.08
N PRO A 53 -13.19 -5.98 -49.69
CA PRO A 53 -11.91 -5.91 -49.03
C PRO A 53 -11.37 -4.48 -49.02
N GLY A 54 -10.89 -4.03 -47.86
CA GLY A 54 -9.96 -2.92 -47.83
C GLY A 54 -10.39 -1.68 -47.07
N ASN A 55 -10.15 -1.69 -45.75
CA ASN A 55 -9.60 -0.49 -45.16
C ASN A 55 -8.73 -0.91 -43.93
N SER A 56 -7.46 -1.24 -44.21
CA SER A 56 -6.43 -1.42 -43.21
C SER A 56 -6.09 -0.06 -42.59
N GLY A 57 -6.91 0.41 -41.68
CA GLY A 57 -6.54 1.49 -40.78
C GLY A 57 -5.32 1.06 -39.99
N ARG A 58 -4.13 1.47 -40.40
CA ARG A 58 -2.87 1.39 -39.66
C ARG A 58 -3.01 2.20 -38.36
N GLY A 59 -3.61 1.61 -37.34
CA GLY A 59 -3.45 2.09 -35.99
C GLY A 59 -1.95 2.12 -35.70
N THR A 60 -1.43 3.30 -35.36
CA THR A 60 -0.01 3.51 -35.08
C THR A 60 0.45 2.42 -34.10
N GLY A 61 1.64 1.83 -34.34
CA GLY A 61 2.16 0.70 -33.56
C GLY A 61 2.16 0.97 -32.05
N TRP A 62 1.99 2.22 -31.63
CA TRP A 62 1.82 2.67 -30.26
C TRP A 62 0.42 2.33 -29.72
N GLN A 63 -0.64 2.59 -30.48
CA GLN A 63 -2.03 2.24 -30.08
C GLN A 63 -2.20 0.73 -29.90
N ASN A 64 -1.61 -0.08 -30.79
CA ASN A 64 -1.61 -1.53 -30.66
C ASN A 64 -0.76 -2.03 -29.49
N LYS A 65 0.35 -1.37 -29.16
CA LYS A 65 1.14 -1.67 -27.96
C LYS A 65 0.38 -1.32 -26.68
N VAL A 66 -0.23 -0.14 -26.63
CA VAL A 66 -1.06 0.29 -25.49
C VAL A 66 -2.27 -0.63 -25.33
N PHE A 67 -2.96 -0.99 -26.41
CA PHE A 67 -4.11 -1.90 -26.36
C PHE A 67 -3.71 -3.33 -25.94
N LYS A 68 -2.57 -3.85 -26.41
CA LYS A 68 -2.01 -5.13 -25.92
C LYS A 68 -1.59 -5.06 -24.46
N MET A 69 -1.01 -3.94 -24.04
CA MET A 69 -0.61 -3.71 -22.65
C MET A 69 -1.84 -3.62 -21.74
N LEU A 70 -2.88 -2.88 -22.13
CA LEU A 70 -4.16 -2.81 -21.40
C LEU A 70 -4.87 -4.16 -21.34
N LYS A 71 -4.84 -4.95 -22.42
CA LYS A 71 -5.40 -6.31 -22.43
C LYS A 71 -4.62 -7.26 -21.49
N LYS A 72 -3.31 -7.07 -21.39
CA LYS A 72 -2.45 -7.83 -20.46
C LYS A 72 -2.64 -7.37 -19.00
N LEU A 73 -2.89 -6.09 -18.77
CA LEU A 73 -3.25 -5.52 -17.45
C LEU A 73 -4.63 -6.00 -16.97
N ASN A 74 -5.51 -6.38 -17.89
CA ASN A 74 -6.85 -6.88 -17.56
C ASN A 74 -6.92 -8.39 -17.28
N SER A 75 -5.79 -9.10 -17.32
CA SER A 75 -5.75 -10.54 -17.04
C SER A 75 -5.67 -10.78 -15.54
N GLN A 76 -6.67 -11.47 -14.99
CA GLN A 76 -6.60 -12.04 -13.65
C GLN A 76 -5.46 -13.06 -13.60
N VAL A 77 -4.67 -13.01 -12.54
CA VAL A 77 -3.65 -14.03 -12.28
C VAL A 77 -4.31 -15.22 -11.62
N ASP A 78 -4.17 -16.38 -12.22
CA ASP A 78 -4.67 -17.63 -11.64
C ASP A 78 -3.75 -18.08 -10.49
N LEU A 79 -4.18 -17.80 -9.26
CA LEU A 79 -3.47 -18.21 -8.06
C LEU A 79 -3.84 -19.63 -7.60
N ILE A 80 -4.92 -20.21 -8.14
CA ILE A 80 -5.42 -21.54 -7.77
C ILE A 80 -4.77 -22.62 -8.65
N GLY A 81 -4.51 -22.32 -9.94
CA GLY A 81 -3.88 -23.21 -10.89
C GLY A 81 -2.45 -22.83 -11.26
N GLY A 82 -1.82 -23.62 -12.13
CA GLY A 82 -0.54 -23.33 -12.75
C GLY A 82 0.70 -23.30 -11.82
N PRO A 83 1.84 -22.80 -12.31
CA PRO A 83 3.09 -22.75 -11.56
C PRO A 83 3.06 -21.67 -10.47
N ILE A 84 3.23 -22.09 -9.22
CA ILE A 84 3.00 -21.28 -8.02
C ILE A 84 3.88 -20.02 -8.02
N MET A 85 5.21 -20.17 -8.04
CA MET A 85 6.13 -19.03 -7.90
C MET A 85 5.98 -18.03 -9.05
N LYS A 86 5.82 -18.51 -10.29
CA LYS A 86 5.60 -17.63 -11.44
C LYS A 86 4.36 -16.76 -11.27
N ASN A 87 3.24 -17.37 -10.84
CA ASN A 87 1.99 -16.67 -10.66
C ASN A 87 2.04 -15.70 -9.46
N LEU A 88 2.71 -16.09 -8.36
CA LEU A 88 2.98 -15.22 -7.23
C LEU A 88 3.80 -13.99 -7.66
N LEU A 89 4.88 -14.17 -8.42
CA LEU A 89 5.72 -13.06 -8.90
C LEU A 89 4.95 -12.14 -9.85
N ILE A 90 4.15 -12.68 -10.77
CA ILE A 90 3.32 -11.88 -11.68
C ILE A 90 2.27 -11.08 -10.91
N PHE A 91 1.69 -11.65 -9.84
CA PHE A 91 0.71 -10.98 -9.00
C PHE A 91 1.34 -9.95 -8.05
N MET A 92 2.52 -10.27 -7.49
CA MET A 92 3.26 -9.42 -6.56
C MET A 92 3.86 -8.18 -7.25
N LEU A 93 4.38 -8.32 -8.48
CA LEU A 93 5.12 -7.24 -9.14
C LEU A 93 4.31 -5.94 -9.28
N PRO A 94 3.03 -5.94 -9.70
CA PRO A 94 2.21 -4.73 -9.67
C PRO A 94 2.03 -4.15 -8.27
N ILE A 95 1.95 -4.99 -7.24
CA ILE A 95 1.82 -4.55 -5.84
C ILE A 95 3.12 -3.83 -5.40
N LEU A 96 4.28 -4.42 -5.70
CA LEU A 96 5.58 -3.82 -5.41
C LEU A 96 5.74 -2.46 -6.10
N ILE A 97 5.43 -2.40 -7.39
CA ILE A 97 5.47 -1.15 -8.16
C ILE A 97 4.51 -0.13 -7.55
N SER A 98 3.32 -0.54 -7.10
CA SER A 98 2.36 0.36 -6.44
C SER A 98 2.94 0.96 -5.16
N ILE A 99 3.61 0.17 -4.32
CA ILE A 99 4.24 0.66 -3.09
C ILE A 99 5.36 1.67 -3.43
N VAL A 100 6.19 1.38 -4.43
CA VAL A 100 7.25 2.31 -4.87
C VAL A 100 6.65 3.62 -5.39
N PHE A 101 5.59 3.57 -6.20
CA PHE A 101 4.89 4.77 -6.68
C PHE A 101 4.27 5.58 -5.53
N GLN A 102 3.73 4.92 -4.49
CA GLN A 102 3.21 5.59 -3.29
C GLN A 102 4.31 6.35 -2.55
N LEU A 103 5.48 5.77 -2.40
CA LEU A 103 6.62 6.44 -1.77
C LEU A 103 7.11 7.64 -2.61
N LEU A 104 7.16 7.48 -3.94
CA LEU A 104 7.59 8.54 -4.84
C LEU A 104 6.64 9.73 -4.83
N TYR A 105 5.32 9.51 -4.97
CA TYR A 105 4.39 10.64 -4.96
C TYR A 105 4.35 11.33 -3.59
N SER A 106 4.47 10.61 -2.48
CA SER A 106 4.55 11.21 -1.14
C SER A 106 5.80 12.09 -0.98
N ALA A 107 6.93 11.67 -1.56
CA ALA A 107 8.14 12.49 -1.57
C ALA A 107 7.98 13.74 -2.43
N VAL A 108 7.30 13.64 -3.58
CA VAL A 108 7.02 14.77 -4.47
C VAL A 108 6.05 15.76 -3.80
N ASP A 109 4.98 15.29 -3.16
CA ASP A 109 4.03 16.10 -2.40
C ASP A 109 4.77 16.91 -1.30
N THR A 110 5.60 16.24 -0.52
CA THR A 110 6.44 16.90 0.50
C THR A 110 7.38 17.96 -0.11
N ALA A 111 7.98 17.66 -1.28
CA ALA A 111 8.85 18.59 -1.98
C ALA A 111 8.08 19.82 -2.53
N ILE A 112 6.85 19.64 -3.01
CA ILE A 112 5.98 20.73 -3.47
C ILE A 112 5.64 21.64 -2.29
N VAL A 113 5.21 21.08 -1.16
CA VAL A 113 4.92 21.86 0.06
C VAL A 113 6.15 22.64 0.50
N GLY A 114 7.32 22.01 0.61
CA GLY A 114 8.55 22.67 1.02
C GLY A 114 9.00 23.78 0.06
N HIS A 115 8.85 23.57 -1.25
CA HIS A 115 9.29 24.53 -2.27
C HIS A 115 8.37 25.75 -2.38
N PHE A 116 7.05 25.56 -2.34
CA PHE A 116 6.09 26.64 -2.58
C PHE A 116 5.62 27.32 -1.29
N LEU A 117 5.61 26.63 -0.16
CA LEU A 117 5.08 27.16 1.11
C LEU A 117 6.18 27.45 2.15
N GLY A 118 7.39 26.94 1.93
CA GLY A 118 8.53 27.15 2.81
C GLY A 118 8.60 26.19 4.01
N GLU A 119 9.60 26.44 4.88
CA GLU A 119 9.96 25.52 5.96
C GLU A 119 8.89 25.42 7.05
N GLN A 120 8.17 26.48 7.36
CA GLN A 120 7.16 26.49 8.40
C GLN A 120 5.97 25.58 8.04
N SER A 121 5.46 25.69 6.81
CA SER A 121 4.37 24.82 6.32
C SER A 121 4.85 23.37 6.16
N LEU A 122 6.09 23.16 5.76
CA LEU A 122 6.70 21.83 5.73
C LEU A 122 6.76 21.19 7.13
N ALA A 123 7.13 21.97 8.15
CA ALA A 123 7.10 21.53 9.55
C ALA A 123 5.67 21.23 10.03
N ALA A 124 4.68 22.02 9.60
CA ALA A 124 3.27 21.76 9.91
C ALA A 124 2.76 20.44 9.34
N VAL A 125 3.11 20.13 8.08
CA VAL A 125 2.79 18.82 7.47
C VAL A 125 3.57 17.70 8.16
N GLY A 126 4.86 17.92 8.45
CA GLY A 126 5.73 16.97 9.14
C GLY A 126 5.20 16.56 10.53
N ALA A 127 4.65 17.51 11.29
CA ALA A 127 4.04 17.25 12.61
C ALA A 127 2.84 16.29 12.55
N ASN A 128 2.20 16.15 11.37
CA ASN A 128 1.05 15.28 11.15
C ASN A 128 1.39 13.87 10.67
N VAL A 129 2.63 13.59 10.26
CA VAL A 129 3.01 12.33 9.59
C VAL A 129 2.61 11.11 10.42
N ALA A 130 2.90 11.10 11.71
CA ALA A 130 2.59 9.96 12.57
C ALA A 130 1.08 9.71 12.70
N ILE A 131 0.28 10.78 12.79
CA ILE A 131 -1.19 10.69 12.87
C ILE A 131 -1.75 10.23 11.52
N PHE A 132 -1.27 10.80 10.42
CA PHE A 132 -1.64 10.44 9.05
C PHE A 132 -1.37 8.96 8.79
N ASP A 133 -0.14 8.51 9.06
CA ASP A 133 0.26 7.11 8.85
C ASP A 133 -0.60 6.15 9.66
N LEU A 134 -0.86 6.46 10.95
CA LEU A 134 -1.72 5.62 11.79
C LEU A 134 -3.13 5.47 11.19
N MET A 135 -3.74 6.58 10.76
CA MET A 135 -5.10 6.59 10.20
C MET A 135 -5.17 5.85 8.88
N VAL A 136 -4.23 6.12 7.97
CA VAL A 136 -4.22 5.52 6.62
C VAL A 136 -3.85 4.05 6.68
N MET A 137 -2.86 3.67 7.48
CA MET A 137 -2.47 2.27 7.66
C MET A 137 -3.57 1.45 8.31
N PHE A 138 -4.28 2.01 9.31
CA PHE A 138 -5.44 1.35 9.90
C PHE A 138 -6.52 1.08 8.85
N ALA A 139 -6.89 2.10 8.07
CA ALA A 139 -7.89 1.99 7.02
C ALA A 139 -7.50 0.97 5.93
N GLN A 140 -6.22 0.98 5.52
CA GLN A 140 -5.69 0.04 4.53
C GLN A 140 -5.69 -1.40 5.06
N ALA A 141 -5.22 -1.60 6.29
CA ALA A 141 -5.15 -2.92 6.92
C ALA A 141 -6.55 -3.50 7.18
N LEU A 142 -7.52 -2.66 7.60
CA LEU A 142 -8.92 -3.04 7.73
C LEU A 142 -9.47 -3.54 6.39
N GLY A 143 -9.29 -2.78 5.31
CA GLY A 143 -9.73 -3.16 3.97
C GLY A 143 -9.11 -4.47 3.48
N ASN A 144 -7.80 -4.64 3.68
CA ASN A 144 -7.10 -5.89 3.33
C ASN A 144 -7.63 -7.08 4.13
N GLY A 145 -7.87 -6.92 5.43
CA GLY A 145 -8.39 -7.99 6.30
C GLY A 145 -9.81 -8.43 5.91
N LEU A 146 -10.70 -7.48 5.64
CA LEU A 146 -12.06 -7.78 5.14
C LEU A 146 -12.01 -8.57 3.82
N CYS A 147 -11.08 -8.22 2.92
CA CYS A 147 -10.94 -8.87 1.62
C CYS A 147 -10.34 -10.28 1.66
N ILE A 148 -9.76 -10.73 2.78
CA ILE A 148 -9.34 -12.13 2.96
C ILE A 148 -10.54 -13.07 2.87
N VAL A 149 -11.67 -12.71 3.49
CA VAL A 149 -12.88 -13.53 3.45
C VAL A 149 -13.46 -13.58 2.03
N VAL A 150 -13.48 -12.44 1.32
CA VAL A 150 -13.89 -12.36 -0.09
C VAL A 150 -12.98 -13.24 -0.97
N SER A 151 -11.67 -13.16 -0.77
CA SER A 151 -10.68 -13.97 -1.50
C SER A 151 -10.89 -15.47 -1.29
N ARG A 152 -11.27 -15.88 -0.07
CA ARG A 152 -11.57 -17.28 0.25
C ARG A 152 -12.83 -17.75 -0.47
N ALA A 153 -13.90 -16.97 -0.45
CA ALA A 153 -15.13 -17.28 -1.15
C ALA A 153 -14.92 -17.37 -2.67
N PHE A 154 -14.10 -16.47 -3.23
CA PHE A 154 -13.67 -16.54 -4.62
C PHE A 154 -12.95 -17.85 -4.95
N GLY A 155 -11.99 -18.25 -4.08
CA GLY A 155 -11.26 -19.52 -4.23
C GLY A 155 -12.14 -20.75 -4.15
N ALA A 156 -13.20 -20.71 -3.36
CA ALA A 156 -14.21 -21.78 -3.25
C ALA A 156 -15.17 -21.84 -4.45
N GLY A 157 -15.18 -20.83 -5.33
CA GLY A 157 -16.18 -20.71 -6.40
C GLY A 157 -17.60 -20.38 -5.89
N ASP A 158 -17.74 -19.97 -4.63
CA ASP A 158 -19.01 -19.63 -4.02
C ASP A 158 -19.35 -18.15 -4.25
N GLU A 159 -20.05 -17.89 -5.35
CA GLU A 159 -20.47 -16.53 -5.71
C GLU A 159 -21.41 -15.90 -4.69
N SER A 160 -22.31 -16.70 -4.07
CA SER A 160 -23.27 -16.20 -3.09
C SER A 160 -22.54 -15.72 -1.83
N ARG A 161 -21.68 -16.56 -1.27
CA ARG A 161 -20.84 -16.19 -0.11
C ARG A 161 -19.91 -15.02 -0.43
N MET A 162 -19.38 -14.95 -1.65
CA MET A 162 -18.52 -13.86 -2.07
C MET A 162 -19.28 -12.52 -2.10
N ARG A 163 -20.49 -12.45 -2.72
CA ARG A 163 -21.31 -11.23 -2.72
C ARG A 163 -21.71 -10.81 -1.31
N LYS A 164 -22.13 -11.75 -0.47
CA LYS A 164 -22.41 -11.47 0.96
C LYS A 164 -21.18 -10.96 1.70
N SER A 165 -19.99 -11.51 1.42
CA SER A 165 -18.73 -11.04 2.01
C SER A 165 -18.39 -9.62 1.56
N VAL A 166 -18.64 -9.26 0.30
CA VAL A 166 -18.46 -7.89 -0.20
C VAL A 166 -19.46 -6.95 0.47
N ALA A 167 -20.76 -7.33 0.57
CA ALA A 167 -21.77 -6.54 1.26
C ALA A 167 -21.40 -6.29 2.73
N GLY A 168 -21.02 -7.35 3.46
CA GLY A 168 -20.57 -7.26 4.84
C GLY A 168 -19.30 -6.39 5.00
N SER A 169 -18.36 -6.49 4.05
CA SER A 169 -17.15 -5.64 4.03
C SER A 169 -17.47 -4.16 3.84
N LEU A 170 -18.44 -3.85 2.98
CA LEU A 170 -18.93 -2.48 2.80
C LEU A 170 -19.60 -1.95 4.09
N VAL A 171 -20.44 -2.76 4.73
CA VAL A 171 -21.15 -2.35 5.97
C VAL A 171 -20.15 -2.14 7.12
N ILE A 172 -19.33 -3.14 7.44
CA ILE A 172 -18.37 -3.08 8.55
C ILE A 172 -17.34 -1.98 8.28
N GLY A 173 -16.78 -1.95 7.06
CA GLY A 173 -15.74 -1.01 6.70
C GLY A 173 -16.24 0.43 6.73
N THR A 174 -17.39 0.72 6.09
CA THR A 174 -17.97 2.07 6.10
C THR A 174 -18.37 2.48 7.51
N GLY A 175 -19.01 1.62 8.29
CA GLY A 175 -19.37 1.91 9.68
C GLY A 175 -18.15 2.26 10.53
N THR A 176 -17.09 1.46 10.43
CA THR A 176 -15.83 1.70 11.17
C THR A 176 -15.20 3.03 10.77
N ILE A 177 -15.11 3.30 9.47
CA ILE A 177 -14.46 4.51 8.98
C ILE A 177 -15.28 5.78 9.29
N VAL A 178 -16.60 5.70 9.26
CA VAL A 178 -17.47 6.83 9.70
C VAL A 178 -17.21 7.15 11.17
N VAL A 179 -17.19 6.14 12.03
CA VAL A 179 -16.85 6.32 13.46
C VAL A 179 -15.44 6.92 13.60
N MET A 180 -14.47 6.40 12.88
CA MET A 180 -13.09 6.92 12.89
C MET A 180 -13.01 8.37 12.39
N THR A 181 -13.80 8.74 11.38
CA THR A 181 -13.89 10.11 10.88
C THR A 181 -14.44 11.05 11.97
N ILE A 182 -15.53 10.66 12.62
CA ILE A 182 -16.13 11.44 13.70
C ILE A 182 -15.13 11.62 14.85
N LEU A 183 -14.50 10.53 15.32
CA LEU A 183 -13.51 10.58 16.38
C LEU A 183 -12.29 11.46 15.99
N SER A 184 -11.85 11.39 14.73
CA SER A 184 -10.74 12.22 14.25
C SER A 184 -11.14 13.70 14.23
N MET A 185 -12.32 14.05 13.73
CA MET A 185 -12.78 15.44 13.70
C MET A 185 -12.84 16.08 15.10
N LEU A 186 -13.21 15.29 16.10
CA LEU A 186 -13.30 15.74 17.49
C LEU A 186 -11.93 15.72 18.21
N GLY A 187 -11.10 14.72 17.92
CA GLY A 187 -9.88 14.43 18.68
C GLY A 187 -8.58 15.02 18.12
N LEU A 188 -8.51 15.36 16.83
CA LEU A 188 -7.26 15.80 16.19
C LEU A 188 -6.66 17.06 16.80
N GLY A 189 -7.48 18.06 17.19
CA GLY A 189 -7.00 19.28 17.83
C GLY A 189 -6.34 18.99 19.19
N PRO A 190 -7.04 18.37 20.15
CA PRO A 190 -6.45 17.94 21.42
C PRO A 190 -5.22 17.06 21.25
N LEU A 191 -5.23 16.13 20.27
CA LEU A 191 -4.10 15.23 20.02
C LEU A 191 -2.84 15.98 19.57
N LEU A 192 -2.96 16.96 18.67
CA LEU A 192 -1.82 17.79 18.26
C LEU A 192 -1.22 18.58 19.41
N ARG A 193 -2.06 19.11 20.32
CA ARG A 193 -1.59 19.79 21.53
C ARG A 193 -0.87 18.82 22.48
N LEU A 194 -1.44 17.62 22.67
CA LEU A 194 -0.82 16.57 23.49
C LEU A 194 0.55 16.14 22.96
N LEU A 195 0.71 16.13 21.63
CA LEU A 195 1.98 15.84 20.97
C LEU A 195 2.98 17.02 20.99
N GLY A 196 2.63 18.14 21.61
CA GLY A 196 3.52 19.29 21.76
C GLY A 196 3.74 20.07 20.46
N THR A 197 2.77 20.08 19.54
CA THR A 197 2.88 20.86 18.29
C THR A 197 3.03 22.35 18.63
N PRO A 198 4.11 23.04 18.15
CA PRO A 198 4.32 24.45 18.42
C PRO A 198 3.17 25.33 17.92
N GLU A 199 2.78 26.36 18.69
CA GLU A 199 1.67 27.26 18.33
C GLU A 199 1.91 27.95 16.97
N SER A 200 3.17 28.20 16.59
CA SER A 200 3.53 28.82 15.31
C SER A 200 3.07 28.03 14.08
N ILE A 201 2.95 26.71 14.18
CA ILE A 201 2.55 25.81 13.08
C ILE A 201 1.21 25.10 13.35
N TYR A 202 0.65 25.27 14.57
CA TYR A 202 -0.54 24.53 15.01
C TYR A 202 -1.76 24.73 14.09
N ALA A 203 -2.03 25.97 13.69
CA ALA A 203 -3.17 26.29 12.85
C ALA A 203 -3.10 25.62 11.47
N GLU A 204 -1.91 25.61 10.84
CA GLU A 204 -1.68 24.93 9.56
C GLU A 204 -1.71 23.41 9.71
N ALA A 205 -1.06 22.86 10.74
CA ALA A 205 -1.07 21.44 11.04
C ALA A 205 -2.49 20.91 11.25
N LEU A 206 -3.31 21.64 12.04
CA LEU A 206 -4.70 21.28 12.28
C LEU A 206 -5.55 21.38 11.01
N ALA A 207 -5.34 22.42 10.19
CA ALA A 207 -6.06 22.59 8.94
C ALA A 207 -5.76 21.43 7.95
N TYR A 208 -4.49 21.03 7.83
CA TYR A 208 -4.06 19.90 7.01
C TYR A 208 -4.72 18.59 7.45
N ILE A 209 -4.52 18.22 8.72
CA ILE A 209 -4.95 16.91 9.21
C ILE A 209 -6.49 16.78 9.32
N ARG A 210 -7.22 17.89 9.50
CA ARG A 210 -8.69 17.87 9.45
C ARG A 210 -9.22 17.53 8.06
N ILE A 211 -8.60 18.02 6.98
CA ILE A 211 -9.00 17.69 5.61
C ILE A 211 -8.72 16.21 5.35
N ILE A 212 -7.56 15.71 5.76
CA ILE A 212 -7.22 14.27 5.66
C ILE A 212 -8.20 13.43 6.48
N GLY A 213 -8.47 13.80 7.74
CA GLY A 213 -9.40 13.08 8.62
C GLY A 213 -10.83 13.04 8.07
N GLY A 214 -11.31 14.15 7.49
CA GLY A 214 -12.58 14.18 6.78
C GLY A 214 -12.60 13.36 5.51
N GLY A 215 -11.45 13.30 4.81
CA GLY A 215 -11.25 12.54 3.58
C GLY A 215 -10.97 11.05 3.76
N ILE A 216 -10.80 10.55 4.99
CA ILE A 216 -10.41 9.15 5.23
C ILE A 216 -11.45 8.15 4.71
N VAL A 217 -12.72 8.53 4.65
CA VAL A 217 -13.79 7.74 4.03
C VAL A 217 -13.46 7.45 2.55
N VAL A 218 -12.99 8.46 1.84
CA VAL A 218 -12.62 8.37 0.43
C VAL A 218 -11.37 7.50 0.25
N MET A 219 -10.37 7.69 1.11
CA MET A 219 -9.14 6.89 1.11
C MET A 219 -9.44 5.42 1.40
N PHE A 220 -10.31 5.16 2.37
CA PHE A 220 -10.77 3.80 2.67
C PHE A 220 -11.52 3.18 1.49
N ALA A 221 -12.41 3.93 0.83
CA ALA A 221 -13.13 3.44 -0.35
C ALA A 221 -12.16 2.97 -1.44
N TYR A 222 -11.12 3.76 -1.75
CA TYR A 222 -10.08 3.33 -2.69
C TYR A 222 -9.35 2.06 -2.20
N ASN A 223 -8.93 2.02 -0.93
CA ASN A 223 -8.22 0.88 -0.36
C ASN A 223 -9.08 -0.39 -0.37
N LEU A 224 -10.36 -0.32 -0.01
CA LEU A 224 -11.28 -1.44 -0.04
C LEU A 224 -11.52 -1.94 -1.47
N LEU A 225 -11.88 -1.05 -2.41
CA LEU A 225 -12.15 -1.41 -3.80
C LEU A 225 -10.91 -2.01 -4.49
N SER A 226 -9.73 -1.46 -4.25
CA SER A 226 -8.49 -2.03 -4.77
C SER A 226 -8.16 -3.38 -4.13
N SER A 227 -8.47 -3.58 -2.85
CA SER A 227 -8.31 -4.87 -2.17
C SER A 227 -9.30 -5.92 -2.68
N LEU A 228 -10.54 -5.54 -3.00
CA LEU A 228 -11.51 -6.42 -3.65
C LEU A 228 -11.02 -6.90 -5.03
N LEU A 229 -10.44 -6.01 -5.84
CA LEU A 229 -9.84 -6.39 -7.13
C LEU A 229 -8.65 -7.34 -6.94
N ARG A 230 -7.81 -7.10 -5.95
CA ARG A 230 -6.71 -8.03 -5.60
C ARG A 230 -7.24 -9.37 -5.09
N ALA A 231 -8.33 -9.38 -4.33
CA ALA A 231 -8.94 -10.61 -3.81
C ALA A 231 -9.34 -11.61 -4.89
N ILE A 232 -9.67 -11.13 -6.10
CA ILE A 232 -9.99 -11.96 -7.27
C ILE A 232 -8.79 -12.16 -8.21
N GLY A 233 -7.56 -11.81 -7.81
CA GLY A 233 -6.35 -12.01 -8.60
C GLY A 233 -5.99 -10.87 -9.56
N ASN A 234 -6.62 -9.70 -9.48
CA ASN A 234 -6.36 -8.57 -10.39
C ASN A 234 -5.57 -7.45 -9.69
N SER A 235 -4.24 -7.59 -9.58
CA SER A 235 -3.36 -6.57 -9.01
C SER A 235 -2.91 -5.51 -10.04
N ALA A 236 -2.91 -5.84 -11.32
CA ALA A 236 -2.37 -4.95 -12.34
C ALA A 236 -3.27 -3.75 -12.62
N ILE A 237 -4.60 -3.91 -12.56
CA ILE A 237 -5.54 -2.81 -12.75
C ILE A 237 -5.49 -1.81 -11.59
N THR A 238 -5.26 -2.28 -10.37
CA THR A 238 -5.10 -1.42 -9.19
C THR A 238 -3.86 -0.54 -9.31
N LEU A 239 -2.76 -1.09 -9.84
CA LEU A 239 -1.55 -0.31 -10.16
C LEU A 239 -1.85 0.76 -11.21
N ALA A 240 -2.57 0.45 -12.29
CA ALA A 240 -2.90 1.43 -13.33
C ALA A 240 -3.68 2.62 -12.75
N PHE A 241 -4.67 2.36 -11.90
CA PHE A 241 -5.44 3.43 -11.25
C PHE A 241 -4.61 4.23 -10.25
N LEU A 242 -3.68 3.58 -9.54
CA LEU A 242 -2.76 4.27 -8.65
C LEU A 242 -1.84 5.23 -9.43
N ILE A 243 -1.26 4.79 -10.55
CA ILE A 243 -0.40 5.65 -11.38
C ILE A 243 -1.19 6.88 -11.86
N ILE A 244 -2.42 6.70 -12.33
CA ILE A 244 -3.27 7.82 -12.76
C ILE A 244 -3.54 8.76 -11.58
N SER A 245 -3.86 8.22 -10.41
CA SER A 245 -4.08 9.00 -9.20
C SER A 245 -2.85 9.78 -8.76
N SER A 246 -1.68 9.14 -8.76
CA SER A 246 -0.44 9.79 -8.36
C SER A 246 -0.07 10.95 -9.29
N LEU A 247 -0.24 10.78 -10.60
CA LEU A 247 -0.03 11.87 -11.56
C LEU A 247 -1.03 13.00 -11.36
N LEU A 248 -2.29 12.66 -11.10
CA LEU A 248 -3.33 13.65 -10.83
C LEU A 248 -3.10 14.38 -9.52
N ASN A 249 -2.65 13.68 -8.47
CA ASN A 249 -2.29 14.30 -7.20
C ASN A 249 -1.20 15.36 -7.39
N ILE A 250 -0.10 15.05 -8.09
CA ILE A 250 0.97 16.01 -8.39
C ILE A 250 0.44 17.24 -9.14
N ILE A 251 -0.43 17.03 -10.13
CA ILE A 251 -1.05 18.15 -10.87
C ILE A 251 -1.92 19.00 -9.95
N LEU A 252 -2.74 18.36 -9.12
CA LEU A 252 -3.62 19.05 -8.16
C LEU A 252 -2.83 19.79 -7.10
N ASP A 253 -1.71 19.23 -6.61
CA ASP A 253 -0.82 19.91 -5.67
C ASP A 253 -0.29 21.22 -6.28
N ILE A 254 0.23 21.18 -7.51
CA ILE A 254 0.70 22.38 -8.18
C ILE A 254 -0.44 23.40 -8.38
N VAL A 255 -1.62 22.95 -8.81
CA VAL A 255 -2.76 23.83 -9.06
C VAL A 255 -3.31 24.43 -7.78
N LEU A 256 -3.50 23.63 -6.72
CA LEU A 256 -4.13 24.08 -5.49
C LEU A 256 -3.15 24.81 -4.55
N VAL A 257 -1.90 24.33 -4.47
CA VAL A 257 -0.89 24.96 -3.60
C VAL A 257 -0.28 26.18 -4.25
N ALA A 258 0.25 26.07 -5.49
CA ALA A 258 0.95 27.15 -6.15
C ALA A 258 0.00 28.07 -6.96
N GLY A 259 -1.01 27.50 -7.63
CA GLY A 259 -1.93 28.26 -8.48
C GLY A 259 -3.04 28.97 -7.69
N ALA A 260 -3.74 28.24 -6.81
CA ALA A 260 -4.86 28.78 -6.04
C ALA A 260 -4.46 29.36 -4.68
N GLY A 261 -3.19 29.22 -4.26
CA GLY A 261 -2.70 29.77 -3.00
C GLY A 261 -3.35 29.16 -1.74
N MET A 262 -3.86 27.93 -1.81
CA MET A 262 -4.58 27.28 -0.70
C MET A 262 -3.64 26.80 0.43
N GLY A 263 -2.33 26.97 0.29
CA GLY A 263 -1.35 26.54 1.29
C GLY A 263 -1.41 25.02 1.56
N VAL A 264 -1.16 24.62 2.80
CA VAL A 264 -1.20 23.20 3.21
C VAL A 264 -2.59 22.55 3.04
N ARG A 265 -3.65 23.34 3.04
CA ARG A 265 -5.01 22.87 2.75
C ARG A 265 -5.12 22.36 1.31
N GLY A 266 -4.41 23.00 0.38
CA GLY A 266 -4.34 22.59 -1.03
C GLY A 266 -3.73 21.20 -1.19
N ALA A 267 -2.62 20.92 -0.53
CA ALA A 267 -1.95 19.63 -0.54
C ALA A 267 -2.85 18.52 0.05
N ALA A 268 -3.46 18.76 1.20
CA ALA A 268 -4.41 17.81 1.79
C ALA A 268 -5.61 17.53 0.87
N ALA A 269 -6.19 18.59 0.26
CA ALA A 269 -7.31 18.46 -0.67
C ALA A 269 -6.92 17.70 -1.94
N ALA A 270 -5.74 17.97 -2.51
CA ALA A 270 -5.21 17.27 -3.69
C ALA A 270 -5.12 15.76 -3.44
N THR A 271 -4.58 15.37 -2.28
CA THR A 271 -4.47 13.96 -1.87
C THR A 271 -5.85 13.29 -1.78
N VAL A 272 -6.82 13.93 -1.10
CA VAL A 272 -8.18 13.37 -0.95
C VAL A 272 -8.90 13.29 -2.31
N ILE A 273 -8.81 14.33 -3.15
CA ILE A 273 -9.45 14.35 -4.48
C ILE A 273 -8.84 13.27 -5.38
N ALA A 274 -7.51 13.15 -5.43
CA ALA A 274 -6.83 12.15 -6.23
C ALA A 274 -7.22 10.71 -5.83
N GLN A 275 -7.28 10.44 -4.52
CA GLN A 275 -7.75 9.16 -3.99
C GLN A 275 -9.24 8.91 -4.33
N GLY A 276 -10.09 9.95 -4.27
CA GLY A 276 -11.50 9.87 -4.65
C GLY A 276 -11.70 9.50 -6.12
N ILE A 277 -10.92 10.09 -7.00
CA ILE A 277 -10.96 9.78 -8.44
C ILE A 277 -10.49 8.33 -8.68
N SER A 278 -9.47 7.88 -7.96
CA SER A 278 -9.05 6.47 -8.02
C SER A 278 -10.11 5.51 -7.50
N ALA A 279 -10.78 5.85 -6.40
CA ALA A 279 -11.92 5.07 -5.90
C ALA A 279 -13.05 4.99 -6.95
N ALA A 280 -13.36 6.11 -7.60
CA ALA A 280 -14.35 6.16 -8.67
C ALA A 280 -13.94 5.29 -9.88
N PHE A 281 -12.68 5.29 -10.27
CA PHE A 281 -12.18 4.41 -11.33
C PHE A 281 -12.25 2.93 -10.95
N CYS A 282 -11.88 2.58 -9.72
CA CYS A 282 -12.04 1.22 -9.20
C CYS A 282 -13.51 0.79 -9.21
N ALA A 283 -14.41 1.63 -8.70
CA ALA A 283 -15.85 1.37 -8.69
C ALA A 283 -16.42 1.19 -10.10
N ALA A 284 -16.10 2.12 -11.02
CA ALA A 284 -16.53 2.04 -12.42
C ALA A 284 -16.01 0.77 -13.11
N TYR A 285 -14.78 0.36 -12.81
CA TYR A 285 -14.23 -0.89 -13.33
C TYR A 285 -14.96 -2.11 -12.77
N ILE A 286 -15.22 -2.14 -11.45
CA ILE A 286 -15.97 -3.23 -10.81
C ILE A 286 -17.37 -3.34 -11.44
N LEU A 287 -18.07 -2.22 -11.56
CA LEU A 287 -19.43 -2.19 -12.14
C LEU A 287 -19.47 -2.66 -13.60
N LYS A 288 -18.45 -2.36 -14.39
CA LYS A 288 -18.44 -2.67 -15.84
C LYS A 288 -17.77 -4.00 -16.19
N ARG A 289 -16.80 -4.48 -15.39
CA ARG A 289 -15.92 -5.58 -15.78
C ARG A 289 -15.90 -6.76 -14.80
N THR A 290 -16.34 -6.57 -13.57
CA THR A 290 -16.29 -7.60 -12.52
C THR A 290 -17.60 -7.70 -11.75
N PRO A 291 -18.73 -8.04 -12.44
CA PRO A 291 -20.07 -8.07 -11.82
C PRO A 291 -20.17 -9.05 -10.65
N ILE A 292 -19.27 -10.02 -10.58
CA ILE A 292 -19.16 -11.00 -9.49
C ILE A 292 -18.88 -10.33 -8.12
N LEU A 293 -18.27 -9.12 -8.11
CA LEU A 293 -18.02 -8.34 -6.89
C LEU A 293 -19.19 -7.39 -6.53
N ILE A 294 -20.27 -7.36 -7.30
CA ILE A 294 -21.40 -6.46 -7.05
C ILE A 294 -22.42 -7.15 -6.16
N PRO A 295 -22.60 -6.71 -4.90
CA PRO A 295 -23.62 -7.28 -4.04
C PRO A 295 -25.02 -6.85 -4.49
N ARG A 296 -25.98 -7.74 -4.39
CA ARG A 296 -27.39 -7.48 -4.58
C ARG A 296 -28.02 -7.02 -3.26
N ARG A 297 -29.23 -6.49 -3.29
CA ARG A 297 -29.93 -6.06 -2.07
C ARG A 297 -30.13 -7.22 -1.07
N GLU A 298 -30.36 -8.42 -1.54
CA GLU A 298 -30.49 -9.64 -0.74
C GLU A 298 -29.19 -10.05 -0.03
N ASP A 299 -28.01 -9.68 -0.57
CA ASP A 299 -26.71 -10.02 -0.01
C ASP A 299 -26.37 -9.18 1.23
N PHE A 300 -27.10 -8.08 1.50
CA PHE A 300 -26.98 -7.27 2.71
C PHE A 300 -27.70 -7.87 3.93
N SER A 301 -28.17 -9.12 3.82
CA SER A 301 -28.73 -9.85 4.95
C SER A 301 -27.69 -10.03 6.06
N PHE A 302 -28.10 -9.84 7.33
CA PHE A 302 -27.21 -10.02 8.47
C PHE A 302 -27.00 -11.51 8.74
N ASP A 303 -25.79 -11.99 8.44
CA ASP A 303 -25.31 -13.31 8.81
C ASP A 303 -24.26 -13.14 9.92
N ARG A 304 -24.63 -13.49 11.16
CA ARG A 304 -23.79 -13.29 12.34
C ARG A 304 -22.41 -13.95 12.20
N GLU A 305 -22.36 -15.16 11.66
CA GLU A 305 -21.11 -15.91 11.52
C GLU A 305 -20.17 -15.21 10.54
N LEU A 306 -20.69 -14.85 9.36
CA LEU A 306 -19.94 -14.12 8.34
C LEU A 306 -19.47 -12.75 8.83
N TYR A 307 -20.34 -12.00 9.53
CA TYR A 307 -19.97 -10.68 10.05
C TYR A 307 -18.90 -10.77 11.16
N LEU A 308 -18.96 -11.79 12.03
CA LEU A 308 -17.91 -12.07 13.02
C LEU A 308 -16.60 -12.53 12.37
N GLU A 309 -16.68 -13.27 11.27
CA GLU A 309 -15.49 -13.64 10.49
C GLU A 309 -14.85 -12.40 9.85
N LEU A 310 -15.62 -11.58 9.15
CA LEU A 310 -15.17 -10.34 8.50
C LEU A 310 -14.58 -9.36 9.52
N ALA A 311 -15.32 -9.04 10.58
CA ALA A 311 -14.86 -8.14 11.64
C ALA A 311 -13.58 -8.65 12.29
N GLY A 312 -13.53 -9.95 12.61
CA GLY A 312 -12.36 -10.58 13.21
C GLY A 312 -11.11 -10.47 12.33
N GLN A 313 -11.21 -10.69 11.02
CA GLN A 313 -10.10 -10.54 10.09
C GLN A 313 -9.72 -9.07 9.87
N GLY A 314 -10.71 -8.20 9.64
CA GLY A 314 -10.49 -6.78 9.43
C GLY A 314 -9.80 -6.11 10.62
N TYR A 315 -10.37 -6.26 11.81
CA TYR A 315 -9.81 -5.65 13.02
C TYR A 315 -8.49 -6.29 13.44
N SER A 316 -8.30 -7.61 13.27
CA SER A 316 -7.03 -8.26 13.55
C SER A 316 -5.89 -7.62 12.76
N MET A 317 -6.06 -7.40 11.46
CA MET A 317 -5.04 -6.75 10.62
C MET A 317 -4.84 -5.28 10.98
N ALA A 318 -5.92 -4.54 11.25
CA ALA A 318 -5.84 -3.13 11.62
C ALA A 318 -5.10 -2.93 12.96
N PHE A 319 -5.45 -3.71 13.99
CA PHE A 319 -4.77 -3.66 15.29
C PHE A 319 -3.32 -4.12 15.22
N MET A 320 -3.03 -5.16 14.44
CA MET A 320 -1.66 -5.62 14.23
C MET A 320 -0.74 -4.47 13.77
N GLY A 321 -1.14 -3.73 12.74
CA GLY A 321 -0.37 -2.60 12.22
C GLY A 321 -0.21 -1.48 13.26
N SER A 322 -1.28 -1.17 14.01
CA SER A 322 -1.25 -0.14 15.05
C SER A 322 -0.30 -0.50 16.20
N VAL A 323 -0.28 -1.76 16.63
CA VAL A 323 0.61 -2.25 17.71
C VAL A 323 2.08 -2.19 17.27
N VAL A 324 2.39 -2.56 16.02
CA VAL A 324 3.75 -2.46 15.48
C VAL A 324 4.24 -1.01 15.46
N ASN A 325 3.39 -0.08 15.01
CA ASN A 325 3.72 1.35 15.00
C ASN A 325 3.96 1.89 16.42
N LEU A 326 3.13 1.51 17.39
CA LEU A 326 3.32 1.90 18.79
C LEU A 326 4.69 1.43 19.32
N GLY A 327 5.09 0.20 19.01
CA GLY A 327 6.41 -0.32 19.35
C GLY A 327 7.55 0.52 18.76
N SER A 328 7.39 1.00 17.52
CA SER A 328 8.38 1.85 16.87
C SER A 328 8.50 3.23 17.54
N VAL A 329 7.38 3.80 18.00
CA VAL A 329 7.37 5.06 18.77
C VAL A 329 8.10 4.88 20.10
N VAL A 330 7.87 3.77 20.82
CA VAL A 330 8.58 3.50 22.09
C VAL A 330 10.09 3.35 21.88
N LEU A 331 10.51 2.63 20.83
CA LEU A 331 11.92 2.48 20.51
C LEU A 331 12.55 3.83 20.13
N GLN A 332 11.82 4.67 19.37
CA GLN A 332 12.27 6.01 19.00
C GLN A 332 12.50 6.91 20.22
N TYR A 333 11.66 6.78 21.27
CA TYR A 333 11.91 7.49 22.54
C TYR A 333 13.27 7.13 23.14
N GLY A 334 13.60 5.83 23.16
CA GLY A 334 14.93 5.38 23.59
C GLY A 334 16.07 5.92 22.72
N ILE A 335 15.88 5.97 21.40
CA ILE A 335 16.89 6.51 20.47
C ILE A 335 17.09 8.01 20.68
N ASN A 336 16.04 8.76 20.98
CA ASN A 336 16.12 10.20 21.19
C ASN A 336 17.00 10.57 22.39
N SER A 337 17.16 9.69 23.39
CA SER A 337 18.06 9.90 24.52
C SER A 337 19.55 9.80 24.18
N LEU A 338 19.90 9.25 22.99
CA LEU A 338 21.28 9.01 22.56
C LEU A 338 21.93 10.22 21.82
N GLY A 339 21.17 11.29 21.62
CA GLY A 339 21.68 12.52 21.03
C GLY A 339 21.45 12.66 19.51
N PRO A 340 21.63 13.88 18.99
CA PRO A 340 21.16 14.24 17.63
C PRO A 340 21.92 13.52 16.50
N ILE A 341 23.20 13.22 16.67
CA ILE A 341 23.98 12.50 15.64
C ILE A 341 23.49 11.07 15.48
N VAL A 342 23.19 10.40 16.60
CA VAL A 342 22.62 9.03 16.59
C VAL A 342 21.23 9.02 15.98
N ILE A 343 20.38 10.00 16.32
CA ILE A 343 19.05 10.15 15.72
C ILE A 343 19.15 10.31 14.20
N ALA A 344 20.02 11.18 13.72
CA ALA A 344 20.23 11.41 12.29
C ALA A 344 20.76 10.16 11.58
N GLY A 345 21.74 9.46 12.18
CA GLY A 345 22.26 8.19 11.67
C GLY A 345 21.19 7.10 11.62
N HIS A 346 20.41 6.95 12.68
CA HIS A 346 19.31 5.98 12.70
C HIS A 346 18.21 6.29 11.68
N THR A 347 17.83 7.56 11.54
CA THR A 347 16.84 7.99 10.54
C THR A 347 17.32 7.67 9.13
N THR A 348 18.59 7.90 8.82
CA THR A 348 19.20 7.54 7.55
C THR A 348 19.20 6.03 7.33
N ALA A 349 19.58 5.28 8.37
CA ALA A 349 19.56 3.82 8.36
C ALA A 349 18.15 3.25 8.09
N ARG A 350 17.13 3.81 8.73
CA ARG A 350 15.71 3.41 8.52
C ARG A 350 15.25 3.66 7.08
N LYS A 351 15.63 4.80 6.47
CA LYS A 351 15.29 5.08 5.06
C LYS A 351 15.95 4.07 4.11
N LEU A 352 17.22 3.73 4.33
CA LEU A 352 17.92 2.71 3.55
C LEU A 352 17.28 1.33 3.73
N PHE A 353 17.03 0.94 4.97
CA PHE A 353 16.47 -0.35 5.31
C PHE A 353 15.04 -0.53 4.78
N MET A 354 14.26 0.54 4.70
CA MET A 354 12.91 0.52 4.11
C MET A 354 12.94 -0.03 2.68
N MET A 355 13.96 0.30 1.88
CA MET A 355 14.10 -0.22 0.52
C MET A 355 14.28 -1.75 0.50
N CYS A 356 14.96 -2.32 1.49
CA CYS A 356 15.15 -3.76 1.63
C CYS A 356 13.84 -4.48 2.01
N ILE A 357 12.92 -3.81 2.71
CA ILE A 357 11.67 -4.42 3.19
C ILE A 357 10.58 -4.48 2.10
N LEU A 358 10.58 -3.58 1.12
CA LEU A 358 9.51 -3.47 0.12
C LEU A 358 9.18 -4.80 -0.59
N PRO A 359 10.17 -5.61 -1.04
CA PRO A 359 9.89 -6.88 -1.70
C PRO A 359 9.15 -7.87 -0.78
N TYR A 360 9.47 -7.90 0.52
CA TYR A 360 8.82 -8.79 1.48
C TYR A 360 7.36 -8.38 1.75
N GLY A 361 7.10 -7.08 1.86
CA GLY A 361 5.74 -6.56 2.03
C GLY A 361 4.84 -6.88 0.84
N ALA A 362 5.34 -6.68 -0.38
CA ALA A 362 4.61 -6.99 -1.60
C ALA A 362 4.32 -8.50 -1.76
N MET A 363 5.32 -9.36 -1.48
CA MET A 363 5.15 -10.80 -1.50
C MET A 363 4.18 -11.25 -0.39
N GLY A 364 4.23 -10.65 0.80
CA GLY A 364 3.31 -10.95 1.90
C GLY A 364 1.84 -10.73 1.50
N MET A 365 1.53 -9.59 0.87
CA MET A 365 0.18 -9.33 0.36
C MET A 365 -0.25 -10.36 -0.71
N ALA A 366 0.68 -10.78 -1.56
CA ALA A 366 0.44 -11.82 -2.56
C ALA A 366 0.18 -13.18 -1.90
N ILE A 367 0.97 -13.56 -0.91
CA ILE A 367 0.81 -14.80 -0.13
C ILE A 367 -0.51 -14.81 0.62
N ALA A 368 -0.93 -13.70 1.24
CA ALA A 368 -2.22 -13.65 1.93
C ALA A 368 -3.39 -13.98 0.98
N THR A 369 -3.40 -13.40 -0.21
CA THR A 369 -4.41 -13.67 -1.25
C THR A 369 -4.31 -15.10 -1.77
N PHE A 370 -3.10 -15.56 -2.09
CA PHE A 370 -2.83 -16.92 -2.57
C PHE A 370 -3.32 -17.98 -1.57
N VAL A 371 -2.94 -17.85 -0.31
CA VAL A 371 -3.32 -18.79 0.76
C VAL A 371 -4.83 -18.77 0.98
N SER A 372 -5.44 -17.59 0.97
CA SER A 372 -6.88 -17.45 1.16
C SER A 372 -7.68 -18.11 0.03
N GLN A 373 -7.33 -17.86 -1.24
CA GLN A 373 -7.96 -18.50 -2.40
C GLN A 373 -7.77 -20.04 -2.38
N ASN A 374 -6.54 -20.51 -2.15
CA ASN A 374 -6.26 -21.95 -2.11
C ASN A 374 -6.90 -22.65 -0.91
N LYS A 375 -7.10 -21.94 0.23
CA LYS A 375 -7.90 -22.47 1.34
C LYS A 375 -9.36 -22.63 0.93
N GLY A 376 -9.92 -21.65 0.23
CA GLY A 376 -11.29 -21.77 -0.32
C GLY A 376 -11.44 -22.93 -1.29
N ALA A 377 -10.43 -23.15 -2.15
CA ALA A 377 -10.39 -24.26 -3.10
C ALA A 377 -10.01 -25.62 -2.48
N GLY A 378 -9.79 -25.72 -1.17
CA GLY A 378 -9.41 -26.96 -0.50
C GLY A 378 -7.97 -27.45 -0.79
N GLN A 379 -7.12 -26.61 -1.40
CA GLN A 379 -5.80 -27.01 -1.89
C GLN A 379 -4.69 -26.87 -0.83
N ARG A 380 -4.80 -27.61 0.27
CA ARG A 380 -3.87 -27.57 1.40
C ARG A 380 -2.40 -27.72 0.99
N GLU A 381 -2.08 -28.74 0.17
CA GLU A 381 -0.70 -29.01 -0.23
C GLU A 381 -0.10 -27.88 -1.08
N ARG A 382 -0.94 -27.24 -1.89
CA ARG A 382 -0.54 -26.10 -2.69
C ARG A 382 -0.18 -24.90 -1.80
N ILE A 383 -0.91 -24.68 -0.70
CA ILE A 383 -0.60 -23.67 0.31
C ILE A 383 0.78 -23.92 0.90
N ILE A 384 1.06 -25.15 1.38
CA ILE A 384 2.34 -25.51 1.99
C ILE A 384 3.49 -25.31 1.00
N ARG A 385 3.31 -25.74 -0.25
CA ARG A 385 4.32 -25.56 -1.31
C ARG A 385 4.54 -24.08 -1.63
N GLY A 386 3.47 -23.28 -1.73
CA GLY A 386 3.57 -21.85 -2.01
C GLY A 386 4.30 -21.08 -0.93
N VAL A 387 3.98 -21.35 0.34
CA VAL A 387 4.68 -20.72 1.48
C VAL A 387 6.15 -21.13 1.54
N ARG A 388 6.48 -22.40 1.30
CA ARG A 388 7.89 -22.84 1.22
C ARG A 388 8.65 -22.18 0.07
N GLN A 389 8.02 -22.02 -1.10
CA GLN A 389 8.64 -21.33 -2.23
C GLN A 389 8.84 -19.83 -1.94
N SER A 390 7.92 -19.19 -1.22
CA SER A 390 8.12 -17.79 -0.81
C SER A 390 9.30 -17.62 0.15
N TYR A 391 9.58 -18.61 1.01
CA TYR A 391 10.78 -18.57 1.86
C TYR A 391 12.08 -18.61 1.03
N VAL A 392 12.09 -19.38 -0.07
CA VAL A 392 13.25 -19.36 -0.99
C VAL A 392 13.42 -17.98 -1.63
N TYR A 393 12.32 -17.36 -2.06
CA TYR A 393 12.34 -15.99 -2.55
C TYR A 393 12.90 -15.02 -1.51
N ASP A 394 12.47 -15.13 -0.25
CA ASP A 394 12.91 -14.27 0.84
C ASP A 394 14.41 -14.43 1.13
N LEU A 395 14.93 -15.67 1.08
CA LEU A 395 16.36 -15.92 1.22
C LEU A 395 17.16 -15.30 0.08
N VAL A 396 16.68 -15.39 -1.17
CA VAL A 396 17.34 -14.74 -2.32
C VAL A 396 17.35 -13.21 -2.13
N CYS A 397 16.23 -12.61 -1.76
CA CYS A 397 16.17 -11.18 -1.47
C CYS A 397 17.06 -10.80 -0.29
N GLY A 398 17.16 -11.65 0.75
CA GLY A 398 18.05 -11.47 1.89
C GLY A 398 19.52 -11.45 1.48
N VAL A 399 19.94 -12.40 0.67
CA VAL A 399 21.32 -12.45 0.13
C VAL A 399 21.62 -11.21 -0.71
N LEU A 400 20.67 -10.78 -1.57
CA LEU A 400 20.84 -9.56 -2.34
C LEU A 400 20.95 -8.32 -1.44
N SER A 401 20.13 -8.24 -0.38
CA SER A 401 20.22 -7.15 0.62
C SER A 401 21.57 -7.14 1.33
N ILE A 402 22.11 -8.31 1.71
CA ILE A 402 23.45 -8.42 2.30
C ILE A 402 24.49 -7.89 1.31
N ILE A 403 24.50 -8.36 0.08
CA ILE A 403 25.46 -7.95 -0.95
C ILE A 403 25.41 -6.43 -1.15
N ILE A 404 24.22 -5.87 -1.34
CA ILE A 404 24.05 -4.43 -1.57
C ILE A 404 24.53 -3.61 -0.36
N MET A 405 24.13 -4.00 0.87
CA MET A 405 24.48 -3.23 2.07
C MET A 405 25.94 -3.38 2.47
N PHE A 406 26.58 -4.52 2.18
CA PHE A 406 28.02 -4.66 2.46
C PHE A 406 28.89 -3.93 1.45
N LEU A 407 28.47 -3.82 0.19
CA LEU A 407 29.23 -3.16 -0.86
C LEU A 407 29.00 -1.64 -0.89
N PHE A 408 27.76 -1.18 -0.66
CA PHE A 408 27.36 0.20 -0.98
C PHE A 408 26.78 0.97 0.22
N ALA A 409 26.80 0.45 1.46
CA ALA A 409 26.15 1.13 2.58
C ALA A 409 26.80 2.49 2.91
N ASP A 410 28.11 2.63 2.77
CA ASP A 410 28.83 3.87 3.05
C ASP A 410 28.42 4.97 2.05
N GLU A 411 28.44 4.66 0.75
CA GLU A 411 28.05 5.59 -0.32
C GLU A 411 26.55 5.96 -0.24
N LEU A 412 25.70 4.97 0.03
CA LEU A 412 24.28 5.18 0.19
C LEU A 412 23.95 6.01 1.43
N ALA A 413 24.69 5.83 2.53
CA ALA A 413 24.54 6.63 3.74
C ALA A 413 24.89 8.10 3.49
N VAL A 414 25.98 8.37 2.79
CA VAL A 414 26.35 9.73 2.37
C VAL A 414 25.31 10.33 1.43
N LEU A 415 24.86 9.56 0.45
CA LEU A 415 23.88 10.01 -0.54
C LEU A 415 22.54 10.41 0.12
N ILE A 416 22.03 9.61 1.07
CA ILE A 416 20.74 9.85 1.70
C ILE A 416 20.82 10.89 2.81
N SER A 417 21.90 10.90 3.61
CA SER A 417 22.05 11.87 4.69
C SER A 417 22.51 13.24 4.21
N GLY A 418 23.20 13.30 3.07
CA GLY A 418 23.91 14.50 2.61
C GLY A 418 25.06 14.91 3.54
N SER A 419 25.47 14.05 4.47
CA SER A 419 26.49 14.33 5.50
C SER A 419 27.73 13.49 5.28
N THR A 420 28.88 14.04 5.61
CA THR A 420 30.17 13.35 5.64
C THR A 420 30.67 13.09 7.07
N ASN A 421 29.81 13.31 8.08
CA ASN A 421 30.16 13.07 9.49
C ASN A 421 30.41 11.57 9.72
N PRO A 422 31.64 11.17 10.15
CA PRO A 422 32.02 9.77 10.29
C PRO A 422 31.17 9.00 11.31
N GLU A 423 30.74 9.65 12.39
CA GLU A 423 29.91 9.02 13.43
C GLU A 423 28.49 8.72 12.91
N LEU A 424 27.88 9.68 12.19
CA LEU A 424 26.56 9.49 11.57
C LEU A 424 26.61 8.34 10.57
N ILE A 425 27.61 8.35 9.67
CA ILE A 425 27.78 7.31 8.65
C ILE A 425 28.04 5.96 9.32
N GLY A 426 28.97 5.91 10.30
CA GLY A 426 29.29 4.70 11.04
C GLY A 426 28.08 4.07 11.72
N ASN A 427 27.24 4.87 12.39
CA ASN A 427 25.99 4.41 13.00
C ASN A 427 25.00 3.89 11.95
N THR A 428 24.85 4.58 10.81
CA THR A 428 23.99 4.17 9.70
C THR A 428 24.45 2.82 9.14
N VAL A 429 25.71 2.70 8.79
CA VAL A 429 26.31 1.52 8.17
C VAL A 429 26.26 0.31 9.12
N ALA A 430 26.59 0.52 10.40
CA ALA A 430 26.50 -0.54 11.41
C ALA A 430 25.08 -1.12 11.51
N TYR A 431 24.08 -0.25 11.54
CA TYR A 431 22.67 -0.69 11.59
C TYR A 431 22.28 -1.45 10.34
N VAL A 432 22.50 -0.89 9.13
CA VAL A 432 21.98 -1.50 7.90
C VAL A 432 22.70 -2.81 7.55
N ARG A 433 24.01 -2.91 7.80
CA ARG A 433 24.77 -4.16 7.59
C ARG A 433 24.31 -5.24 8.56
N PHE A 434 24.13 -4.93 9.83
CA PHE A 434 23.64 -5.91 10.81
C PHE A 434 22.21 -6.34 10.48
N ALA A 435 21.29 -5.41 10.21
CA ALA A 435 19.91 -5.71 9.86
C ALA A 435 19.81 -6.52 8.55
N ALA A 436 20.67 -6.25 7.56
CA ALA A 436 20.69 -6.97 6.27
C ALA A 436 20.92 -8.47 6.44
N VAL A 437 21.77 -8.88 7.40
CA VAL A 437 22.02 -10.31 7.69
C VAL A 437 20.73 -11.03 8.10
N PHE A 438 19.81 -10.32 8.74
CA PHE A 438 18.54 -10.88 9.21
C PHE A 438 17.36 -10.62 8.26
N CYS A 439 17.58 -10.00 7.10
CA CYS A 439 16.52 -9.76 6.11
C CYS A 439 15.82 -11.05 5.67
N GLY A 440 16.55 -12.16 5.51
CA GLY A 440 15.95 -13.45 5.19
C GLY A 440 14.98 -13.95 6.28
N VAL A 441 15.34 -13.75 7.56
CA VAL A 441 14.47 -14.08 8.72
C VAL A 441 13.25 -13.17 8.72
N LEU A 442 13.44 -11.87 8.48
CA LEU A 442 12.35 -10.90 8.37
C LEU A 442 11.37 -11.28 7.25
N GLY A 443 11.87 -11.73 6.09
CA GLY A 443 11.06 -12.24 4.99
C GLY A 443 10.20 -13.42 5.43
N VAL A 444 10.82 -14.47 5.98
CA VAL A 444 10.10 -15.66 6.49
C VAL A 444 9.02 -15.26 7.50
N LEU A 445 9.33 -14.34 8.43
CA LEU A 445 8.36 -13.79 9.37
C LEU A 445 7.18 -13.13 8.65
N HIS A 446 7.44 -12.24 7.68
CA HIS A 446 6.40 -11.54 6.91
C HIS A 446 5.51 -12.52 6.16
N GLN A 447 6.10 -13.49 5.42
CA GLN A 447 5.34 -14.46 4.64
C GLN A 447 4.49 -15.35 5.54
N THR A 448 5.05 -15.82 6.66
CA THR A 448 4.31 -16.69 7.59
C THR A 448 3.14 -15.95 8.25
N ARG A 449 3.37 -14.69 8.66
CA ARG A 449 2.31 -13.83 9.21
C ARG A 449 1.16 -13.65 8.22
N HIS A 450 1.46 -13.32 6.96
CA HIS A 450 0.47 -13.14 5.91
C HIS A 450 -0.20 -14.47 5.49
N ALA A 451 0.54 -15.58 5.51
CA ALA A 451 -0.04 -16.90 5.29
C ALA A 451 -1.06 -17.28 6.38
N LEU A 452 -0.75 -17.02 7.65
CA LEU A 452 -1.68 -17.23 8.76
C LEU A 452 -2.93 -16.35 8.64
N GLN A 453 -2.77 -15.08 8.21
CA GLN A 453 -3.90 -14.22 7.90
C GLN A 453 -4.76 -14.81 6.78
N GLY A 454 -4.14 -15.27 5.68
CA GLY A 454 -4.84 -15.96 4.58
C GLY A 454 -5.58 -17.22 5.03
N LEU A 455 -5.01 -17.96 5.98
CA LEU A 455 -5.69 -19.10 6.64
C LEU A 455 -6.85 -18.67 7.55
N GLY A 456 -7.03 -17.38 7.82
CA GLY A 456 -8.07 -16.88 8.71
C GLY A 456 -7.71 -16.89 10.18
N ALA A 457 -6.42 -17.03 10.53
CA ALA A 457 -5.97 -16.90 11.90
C ALA A 457 -6.08 -15.44 12.35
N LYS A 458 -6.94 -15.17 13.33
CA LYS A 458 -7.23 -13.81 13.81
C LYS A 458 -6.24 -13.37 14.91
N PHE A 459 -5.92 -14.24 15.84
CA PHE A 459 -5.14 -13.92 17.04
C PHE A 459 -3.63 -14.08 16.87
N THR A 460 -3.18 -15.11 16.16
CA THR A 460 -1.76 -15.42 16.02
C THR A 460 -0.93 -14.26 15.43
N PRO A 461 -1.36 -13.58 14.35
CA PRO A 461 -0.65 -12.40 13.85
C PRO A 461 -0.63 -11.23 14.83
N VAL A 462 -1.72 -11.04 15.59
CA VAL A 462 -1.81 -9.98 16.62
C VAL A 462 -0.86 -10.26 17.79
N ILE A 463 -0.81 -11.51 18.27
CA ILE A 463 0.13 -11.92 19.33
C ILE A 463 1.57 -11.64 18.90
N SER A 464 1.92 -11.93 17.63
CA SER A 464 3.26 -11.62 17.13
C SER A 464 3.60 -10.13 17.23
N SER A 465 2.62 -9.24 17.01
CA SER A 465 2.84 -7.79 17.16
C SER A 465 3.00 -7.36 18.63
N PHE A 466 2.32 -8.04 19.55
CA PHE A 466 2.56 -7.81 20.99
C PHE A 466 3.95 -8.30 21.43
N ILE A 467 4.47 -9.39 20.87
CA ILE A 467 5.86 -9.82 21.09
C ILE A 467 6.82 -8.71 20.61
N GLU A 468 6.54 -8.11 19.44
CA GLU A 468 7.32 -7.01 18.91
C GLU A 468 7.28 -5.78 19.81
N LEU A 469 6.09 -5.37 20.26
CA LEU A 469 5.91 -4.24 21.17
C LEU A 469 6.65 -4.47 22.48
N ALA A 470 6.43 -5.63 23.12
CA ALA A 470 7.08 -5.98 24.39
C ALA A 470 8.61 -6.00 24.26
N GLY A 471 9.12 -6.57 23.17
CA GLY A 471 10.56 -6.57 22.88
C GLY A 471 11.12 -5.16 22.72
N LYS A 472 10.45 -4.31 21.93
CA LYS A 472 10.88 -2.91 21.74
C LYS A 472 10.82 -2.11 23.04
N CYS A 473 9.81 -2.31 23.89
CA CYS A 473 9.74 -1.71 25.23
C CYS A 473 10.89 -2.17 26.11
N LEU A 474 11.15 -3.48 26.16
CA LEU A 474 12.24 -4.05 26.94
C LEU A 474 13.59 -3.46 26.52
N PHE A 475 13.86 -3.40 25.22
CA PHE A 475 15.08 -2.83 24.70
C PHE A 475 15.21 -1.32 24.99
N ALA A 476 14.15 -0.56 24.77
CA ALA A 476 14.16 0.89 25.00
C ALA A 476 14.45 1.26 26.46
N TRP A 477 13.90 0.50 27.43
CA TRP A 477 14.02 0.84 28.84
C TRP A 477 15.20 0.18 29.55
N LEU A 478 15.58 -1.05 29.18
CA LEU A 478 16.66 -1.77 29.89
C LEU A 478 17.98 -1.74 29.13
N PHE A 479 17.98 -1.97 27.82
CA PHE A 479 19.23 -2.17 27.08
C PHE A 479 19.77 -0.88 26.45
N VAL A 480 18.92 0.01 25.97
CA VAL A 480 19.37 1.28 25.38
C VAL A 480 20.13 2.14 26.39
N PRO A 481 19.72 2.32 27.67
CA PRO A 481 20.49 3.08 28.62
C PRO A 481 21.86 2.49 28.95
N GLN A 482 22.02 1.17 28.84
CA GLN A 482 23.26 0.46 29.20
C GLN A 482 24.22 0.29 28.01
N MET A 483 23.71 0.00 26.83
CA MET A 483 24.48 -0.37 25.63
C MET A 483 24.46 0.70 24.53
N GLY A 484 23.68 1.79 24.72
CA GLY A 484 23.54 2.85 23.73
C GLY A 484 22.97 2.35 22.40
N TYR A 485 23.51 2.87 21.31
CA TYR A 485 23.01 2.54 19.96
C TYR A 485 23.19 1.08 19.55
N ARG A 486 24.13 0.36 20.17
CA ARG A 486 24.30 -1.10 19.94
C ARG A 486 23.04 -1.87 20.30
N ALA A 487 22.36 -1.48 21.38
CA ALA A 487 21.08 -2.10 21.75
C ALA A 487 20.02 -1.90 20.66
N VAL A 488 19.96 -0.71 20.06
CA VAL A 488 19.03 -0.40 18.96
C VAL A 488 19.31 -1.27 17.71
N ILE A 489 20.60 -1.45 17.37
CA ILE A 489 21.02 -2.28 16.23
C ILE A 489 20.56 -3.74 16.41
N VAL A 490 20.69 -4.29 17.59
CA VAL A 490 20.36 -5.72 17.87
C VAL A 490 18.87 -5.94 18.13
N CYS A 491 18.14 -4.91 18.58
CA CYS A 491 16.75 -4.98 19.03
C CYS A 491 15.84 -5.66 18.00
N GLU A 492 15.68 -5.06 16.82
CA GLU A 492 14.74 -5.55 15.82
C GLU A 492 15.11 -6.94 15.28
N PRO A 493 16.38 -7.22 14.90
CA PRO A 493 16.77 -8.56 14.43
C PRO A 493 16.50 -9.69 15.43
N LEU A 494 16.75 -9.46 16.73
CA LEU A 494 16.45 -10.46 17.76
C LEU A 494 14.95 -10.72 17.89
N ILE A 495 14.16 -9.65 17.88
CA ILE A 495 12.71 -9.73 17.92
C ILE A 495 12.17 -10.48 16.69
N TRP A 496 12.72 -10.23 15.49
CA TRP A 496 12.32 -10.95 14.27
C TRP A 496 12.60 -12.45 14.37
N CYS A 497 13.70 -12.85 14.96
CA CYS A 497 13.98 -14.27 15.22
C CYS A 497 12.92 -14.90 16.12
N LEU A 498 12.61 -14.26 17.25
CA LEU A 498 11.59 -14.77 18.19
C LEU A 498 10.20 -14.85 17.56
N MET A 499 9.80 -13.79 16.87
CA MET A 499 8.51 -13.74 16.16
C MET A 499 8.46 -14.75 15.02
N GLY A 500 9.56 -14.88 14.26
CA GLY A 500 9.66 -15.84 13.15
C GLY A 500 9.48 -17.28 13.64
N ILE A 501 10.18 -17.66 14.70
CA ILE A 501 10.03 -18.98 15.33
C ILE A 501 8.58 -19.20 15.77
N TYR A 502 7.99 -18.25 16.51
CA TYR A 502 6.60 -18.34 16.96
C TYR A 502 5.63 -18.53 15.79
N LEU A 503 5.74 -17.70 14.74
CA LEU A 503 4.84 -17.75 13.60
C LEU A 503 5.00 -19.03 12.76
N VAL A 504 6.24 -19.48 12.53
CA VAL A 504 6.50 -20.73 11.79
C VAL A 504 5.93 -21.93 12.57
N ILE A 505 6.16 -22.01 13.86
CA ILE A 505 5.54 -23.05 14.70
C ILE A 505 4.02 -22.98 14.58
N ALA A 506 3.43 -21.78 14.77
CA ALA A 506 1.99 -21.57 14.67
C ALA A 506 1.41 -21.96 13.30
N PHE A 507 2.13 -21.73 12.21
CA PHE A 507 1.72 -22.15 10.88
C PHE A 507 1.64 -23.67 10.75
N PHE A 508 2.68 -24.38 11.18
CA PHE A 508 2.73 -25.84 11.05
C PHE A 508 1.83 -26.58 12.05
N ILE A 509 1.47 -25.96 13.18
CA ILE A 509 0.50 -26.54 14.12
C ILE A 509 -0.95 -26.18 13.77
N ASN A 510 -1.19 -25.27 12.83
CA ASN A 510 -2.52 -24.87 12.42
C ASN A 510 -3.37 -26.08 12.01
N PRO A 511 -4.60 -26.25 12.52
CA PRO A 511 -5.44 -27.43 12.26
C PRO A 511 -5.65 -27.71 10.76
N TYR A 512 -5.87 -26.67 9.97
CA TYR A 512 -6.02 -26.81 8.51
C TYR A 512 -4.74 -27.34 7.85
N ILE A 513 -3.56 -26.83 8.26
CA ILE A 513 -2.26 -27.27 7.74
C ILE A 513 -1.93 -28.70 8.19
N ARG A 514 -2.39 -29.12 9.37
CA ARG A 514 -2.25 -30.52 9.85
C ARG A 514 -3.23 -31.50 9.22
N GLY A 515 -4.23 -31.04 8.45
CA GLY A 515 -5.27 -31.89 7.90
C GLY A 515 -6.28 -32.38 8.94
N LYS A 516 -6.40 -31.70 10.09
CA LYS A 516 -7.34 -31.99 11.16
C LYS A 516 -8.60 -31.12 11.10
N SER A 517 -8.78 -30.31 10.09
CA SER A 517 -9.98 -29.46 9.90
C SER A 517 -11.08 -30.27 9.20
N GLY A 518 -11.68 -31.15 9.92
CA GLY A 518 -12.81 -31.98 9.51
C GLY A 518 -13.92 -31.93 10.58
N GLU A 519 -13.98 -30.84 11.37
CA GLU A 519 -15.09 -30.54 12.27
C GLU A 519 -15.48 -29.07 12.17
#